data_6da9b61887c2b3336a94fe1e59e8f895
#
_entry.id   6da9b61887c2b3336a94fe1e59e8f895
#
_cell.length_a   1.000
_cell.length_b   1.000
_cell.length_c   1.000
_cell.angle_alpha   90.00
_cell.angle_beta   90.00
_cell.angle_gamma   90.00
#
_symmetry.space_group_name_H-M   'P 1'
#
loop_
_entity.id
_entity.type
_entity.pdbx_description
1 polymer ?
#
loop_
_entity_poly.entity_id
_entity_poly.type
_entity_poly.pdbx_seq_one_letter_code
_entity_poly.pdbx_strand_id
1 'polypeptide(L)'
;MSNKRAALYVRVSTDAQTVENQIRELRQLANRRGWDVVEVYSDAGISGAKGRNGRPGLDSMLKDASRRKFDIVMAWAIDRLGRSLSDLLDTIQHLEACGVDLYLDQQAIDTTTPMGKLVFQLTGAFAEFERTMIRQRIKAGLKRAVAQGVKLGRPKIDGATERKVRKPLAKGVGILKVARSLGIGTGTVQRISGERAMSPRGAEQ
;
A
#
# COMPACT_ATOMS: atom_id res chain seq x y z
N MET A 1 -14.08 -19.95 31.34
CA MET A 1 -13.21 -19.61 30.20
C MET A 1 -13.62 -18.25 29.71
N SER A 2 -12.71 -17.30 29.61
CA SER A 2 -13.04 -15.95 29.11
C SER A 2 -13.43 -16.07 27.65
N ASN A 3 -14.60 -15.58 27.26
CA ASN A 3 -15.01 -15.50 25.85
C ASN A 3 -14.03 -14.60 25.09
N LYS A 4 -13.57 -15.05 23.90
CA LYS A 4 -12.73 -14.19 23.04
C LYS A 4 -13.55 -13.00 22.54
N ARG A 5 -12.97 -11.82 22.60
CA ARG A 5 -13.55 -10.60 22.01
C ARG A 5 -13.30 -10.61 20.52
N ALA A 6 -14.33 -10.60 19.70
CA ALA A 6 -14.26 -10.66 18.26
C ALA A 6 -14.57 -9.29 17.63
N ALA A 7 -13.75 -8.88 16.66
CA ALA A 7 -14.04 -7.77 15.76
C ALA A 7 -14.45 -8.33 14.40
N LEU A 8 -15.53 -7.80 13.82
CA LEU A 8 -15.93 -8.15 12.47
C LEU A 8 -15.39 -7.14 11.48
N TYR A 9 -14.82 -7.60 10.38
CA TYR A 9 -14.45 -6.74 9.27
C TYR A 9 -15.18 -7.15 7.99
N VAL A 10 -15.91 -6.20 7.41
CA VAL A 10 -16.69 -6.39 6.19
C VAL A 10 -16.34 -5.34 5.13
N ARG A 11 -16.30 -5.78 3.87
CA ARG A 11 -16.07 -4.91 2.72
C ARG A 11 -16.94 -5.31 1.55
N VAL A 12 -17.68 -4.35 1.00
CA VAL A 12 -18.49 -4.55 -0.21
C VAL A 12 -18.31 -3.38 -1.17
N SER A 13 -18.41 -3.67 -2.46
CA SER A 13 -18.22 -2.67 -3.51
C SER A 13 -19.42 -1.73 -3.68
N THR A 14 -20.68 -2.19 -3.53
CA THR A 14 -21.84 -1.39 -3.92
C THR A 14 -23.19 -1.76 -3.26
N ASP A 15 -23.29 -2.86 -2.52
CA ASP A 15 -24.60 -3.35 -2.04
C ASP A 15 -24.66 -3.40 -0.51
N ALA A 16 -25.46 -2.49 0.09
CA ALA A 16 -25.69 -2.43 1.52
C ALA A 16 -26.31 -3.73 2.07
N GLN A 17 -27.19 -4.37 1.31
CA GLN A 17 -27.85 -5.61 1.70
C GLN A 17 -26.88 -6.77 1.84
N THR A 18 -25.81 -6.79 1.03
CA THR A 18 -24.74 -7.78 1.13
C THR A 18 -23.88 -7.57 2.39
N VAL A 19 -23.68 -6.32 2.86
CA VAL A 19 -22.96 -6.02 4.11
C VAL A 19 -23.71 -6.60 5.29
N GLU A 20 -25.00 -6.31 5.42
CA GLU A 20 -25.83 -6.76 6.52
C GLU A 20 -25.89 -8.29 6.60
N ASN A 21 -26.00 -8.96 5.45
CA ASN A 21 -25.97 -10.43 5.39
C ASN A 21 -24.63 -10.98 5.91
N GLN A 22 -23.50 -10.43 5.48
CA GLN A 22 -22.18 -10.85 5.96
C GLN A 22 -22.03 -10.64 7.47
N ILE A 23 -22.45 -9.48 7.97
CA ILE A 23 -22.40 -9.18 9.41
C ILE A 23 -23.26 -10.19 10.18
N ARG A 24 -24.48 -10.48 9.70
CA ARG A 24 -25.39 -11.41 10.35
C ARG A 24 -24.80 -12.82 10.43
N GLU A 25 -24.22 -13.32 9.33
CA GLU A 25 -23.62 -14.65 9.27
C GLU A 25 -22.39 -14.73 10.18
N LEU A 26 -21.50 -13.74 10.14
CA LEU A 26 -20.33 -13.68 11.04
C LEU A 26 -20.72 -13.60 12.50
N ARG A 27 -21.81 -12.85 12.85
CA ARG A 27 -22.34 -12.81 14.23
C ARG A 27 -22.89 -14.17 14.68
N GLN A 28 -23.62 -14.86 13.82
CA GLN A 28 -24.12 -16.21 14.11
C GLN A 28 -22.97 -17.19 14.34
N LEU A 29 -21.90 -17.06 13.55
CA LEU A 29 -20.71 -17.88 13.70
C LEU A 29 -19.97 -17.58 14.99
N ALA A 30 -19.77 -16.29 15.33
CA ALA A 30 -19.17 -15.87 16.59
C ALA A 30 -19.92 -16.46 17.79
N ASN A 31 -21.25 -16.34 17.78
CA ASN A 31 -22.12 -16.92 18.84
C ASN A 31 -21.93 -18.42 18.97
N ARG A 32 -21.91 -19.17 17.85
CA ARG A 32 -21.68 -20.63 17.86
C ARG A 32 -20.34 -21.03 18.44
N ARG A 33 -19.33 -20.15 18.31
CA ARG A 33 -17.98 -20.35 18.85
C ARG A 33 -17.77 -19.80 20.26
N GLY A 34 -18.78 -19.17 20.84
CA GLY A 34 -18.68 -18.53 22.15
C GLY A 34 -17.79 -17.29 22.12
N TRP A 35 -17.77 -16.54 21.04
CA TRP A 35 -17.01 -15.29 20.91
C TRP A 35 -17.94 -14.08 21.01
N ASP A 36 -17.53 -13.07 21.76
CA ASP A 36 -18.29 -11.83 21.93
C ASP A 36 -17.92 -10.82 20.86
N VAL A 37 -18.87 -10.43 20.01
CA VAL A 37 -18.64 -9.41 18.99
C VAL A 37 -18.66 -8.03 19.63
N VAL A 38 -17.46 -7.44 19.77
CA VAL A 38 -17.27 -6.14 20.45
C VAL A 38 -17.28 -4.95 19.48
N GLU A 39 -16.93 -5.16 18.19
CA GLU A 39 -16.87 -4.07 17.23
C GLU A 39 -17.09 -4.59 15.79
N VAL A 40 -17.62 -3.73 14.93
CA VAL A 40 -17.80 -4.00 13.50
C VAL A 40 -17.18 -2.88 12.68
N TYR A 41 -16.19 -3.22 11.88
CA TYR A 41 -15.53 -2.32 10.94
C TYR A 41 -16.03 -2.57 9.53
N SER A 42 -16.39 -1.52 8.83
CA SER A 42 -16.87 -1.66 7.46
C SER A 42 -16.26 -0.64 6.51
N ASP A 43 -15.96 -1.10 5.28
CA ASP A 43 -15.56 -0.28 4.16
C ASP A 43 -16.55 -0.50 3.01
N ALA A 44 -17.70 0.21 3.06
CA ALA A 44 -18.75 0.14 2.06
C ALA A 44 -18.48 1.13 0.91
N GLY A 45 -18.83 0.73 -0.34
CA GLY A 45 -18.72 1.62 -1.51
C GLY A 45 -17.31 1.94 -1.98
N ILE A 46 -16.29 1.29 -1.42
CA ILE A 46 -14.90 1.52 -1.79
C ILE A 46 -14.44 0.42 -2.75
N SER A 47 -14.20 0.79 -4.03
CA SER A 47 -13.63 -0.15 -5.00
C SER A 47 -12.25 -0.61 -4.51
N GLY A 48 -11.91 -1.89 -4.73
CA GLY A 48 -10.64 -2.49 -4.31
C GLY A 48 -9.37 -1.81 -4.87
N ALA A 49 -9.53 -0.79 -5.74
CA ALA A 49 -8.43 -0.06 -6.36
C ALA A 49 -7.76 1.01 -5.47
N LYS A 50 -8.42 1.47 -4.38
CA LYS A 50 -7.85 2.46 -3.46
C LYS A 50 -7.06 1.79 -2.34
N GLY A 51 -5.79 2.22 -2.10
CA GLY A 51 -4.90 1.70 -1.07
C GLY A 51 -5.44 1.82 0.36
N ARG A 52 -4.58 1.46 1.34
CA ARG A 52 -4.88 1.61 2.77
C ARG A 52 -5.48 2.97 3.10
N ASN A 53 -5.01 4.05 2.47
CA ASN A 53 -5.55 5.41 2.60
C ASN A 53 -7.01 5.58 2.13
N GLY A 54 -7.60 4.58 1.45
CA GLY A 54 -8.99 4.56 1.00
C GLY A 54 -9.86 3.57 1.77
N ARG A 55 -9.37 2.99 2.88
CA ARG A 55 -10.07 1.97 3.69
C ARG A 55 -10.07 2.36 5.17
N PRO A 56 -10.87 3.37 5.55
CA PRO A 56 -10.88 3.88 6.93
C PRO A 56 -11.32 2.83 7.96
N GLY A 57 -12.21 1.89 7.59
CA GLY A 57 -12.61 0.79 8.45
C GLY A 57 -11.45 -0.16 8.75
N LEU A 58 -10.68 -0.56 7.73
CA LEU A 58 -9.48 -1.38 7.91
C LEU A 58 -8.43 -0.66 8.76
N ASP A 59 -8.17 0.62 8.48
CA ASP A 59 -7.17 1.40 9.23
C ASP A 59 -7.57 1.54 10.70
N SER A 60 -8.85 1.78 10.99
CA SER A 60 -9.38 1.82 12.36
C SER A 60 -9.25 0.48 13.06
N MET A 61 -9.59 -0.62 12.37
CA MET A 61 -9.44 -1.97 12.90
C MET A 61 -7.98 -2.28 13.28
N LEU A 62 -7.01 -1.96 12.41
CA LEU A 62 -5.60 -2.20 12.69
C LEU A 62 -5.07 -1.35 13.85
N LYS A 63 -5.52 -0.09 13.98
CA LYS A 63 -5.21 0.76 15.13
C LYS A 63 -5.75 0.17 16.43
N ASP A 64 -6.97 -0.36 16.41
CA ASP A 64 -7.61 -0.93 17.59
C ASP A 64 -7.04 -2.31 17.92
N ALA A 65 -6.57 -3.09 16.93
CA ALA A 65 -5.77 -4.29 17.15
C ALA A 65 -4.47 -3.98 17.93
N SER A 66 -3.76 -2.90 17.56
CA SER A 66 -2.55 -2.46 18.29
C SER A 66 -2.85 -2.06 19.73
N ARG A 67 -4.08 -1.65 20.03
CA ARG A 67 -4.57 -1.33 21.39
C ARG A 67 -5.16 -2.53 22.10
N ARG A 68 -5.17 -3.71 21.49
CA ARG A 68 -5.76 -4.95 22.02
C ARG A 68 -7.21 -4.82 22.46
N LYS A 69 -8.03 -4.10 21.69
CA LYS A 69 -9.46 -3.97 21.96
C LYS A 69 -10.23 -5.25 21.72
N PHE A 70 -9.69 -6.17 20.93
CA PHE A 70 -10.24 -7.48 20.63
C PHE A 70 -9.11 -8.52 20.48
N ASP A 71 -9.50 -9.79 20.52
CA ASP A 71 -8.58 -10.91 20.55
C ASP A 71 -8.54 -11.65 19.19
N ILE A 72 -9.58 -11.47 18.38
CA ILE A 72 -9.73 -12.10 17.07
C ILE A 72 -10.45 -11.17 16.08
N VAL A 73 -9.98 -11.16 14.84
CA VAL A 73 -10.67 -10.53 13.71
C VAL A 73 -11.37 -11.62 12.89
N MET A 74 -12.64 -11.40 12.57
CA MET A 74 -13.42 -12.25 11.68
C MET A 74 -13.70 -11.51 10.38
N ALA A 75 -13.44 -12.15 9.25
CA ALA A 75 -13.80 -11.63 7.94
C ALA A 75 -14.43 -12.72 7.08
N TRP A 76 -15.26 -12.32 6.12
CA TRP A 76 -15.93 -13.24 5.23
C TRP A 76 -14.96 -14.04 4.36
N ALA A 77 -13.98 -13.35 3.77
CA ALA A 77 -13.00 -13.97 2.89
C ALA A 77 -11.68 -13.16 2.88
N ILE A 78 -10.62 -13.81 2.44
CA ILE A 78 -9.27 -13.28 2.39
C ILE A 78 -9.15 -11.99 1.55
N ASP A 79 -9.91 -11.90 0.45
CA ASP A 79 -9.95 -10.74 -0.45
C ASP A 79 -10.59 -9.50 0.21
N ARG A 80 -11.25 -9.67 1.35
CA ARG A 80 -11.76 -8.53 2.15
C ARG A 80 -10.63 -7.82 2.85
N LEU A 81 -9.65 -8.55 3.36
CA LEU A 81 -8.52 -7.99 4.13
C LEU A 81 -7.43 -7.36 3.24
N GLY A 82 -7.14 -7.95 2.08
CA GLY A 82 -6.17 -7.44 1.12
C GLY A 82 -6.73 -7.37 -0.30
N ARG A 83 -6.30 -6.39 -1.08
CA ARG A 83 -6.58 -6.28 -2.52
C ARG A 83 -5.42 -6.78 -3.38
N SER A 84 -4.28 -6.90 -2.79
CA SER A 84 -3.08 -7.54 -3.30
C SER A 84 -2.55 -8.48 -2.25
N LEU A 85 -1.77 -9.45 -2.68
CA LEU A 85 -1.09 -10.36 -1.76
C LEU A 85 -0.21 -9.57 -0.77
N SER A 86 0.41 -8.48 -1.22
CA SER A 86 1.20 -7.59 -0.37
C SER A 86 0.38 -6.95 0.76
N ASP A 87 -0.77 -6.34 0.42
CA ASP A 87 -1.63 -5.68 1.42
C ASP A 87 -2.18 -6.68 2.43
N LEU A 88 -2.50 -7.88 1.95
CA LEU A 88 -2.96 -8.98 2.80
C LEU A 88 -1.90 -9.37 3.81
N LEU A 89 -0.65 -9.57 3.35
CA LEU A 89 0.47 -9.93 4.23
C LEU A 89 0.76 -8.85 5.25
N ASP A 90 0.76 -7.58 4.83
CA ASP A 90 0.97 -6.46 5.74
C ASP A 90 -0.11 -6.43 6.84
N THR A 91 -1.38 -6.72 6.48
CA THR A 91 -2.49 -6.84 7.43
C THR A 91 -2.30 -8.03 8.38
N ILE A 92 -1.93 -9.17 7.83
CA ILE A 92 -1.67 -10.42 8.56
C ILE A 92 -0.53 -10.24 9.59
N GLN A 93 0.62 -9.77 9.13
CA GLN A 93 1.79 -9.52 9.99
C GLN A 93 1.47 -8.52 11.10
N HIS A 94 0.67 -7.51 10.80
CA HIS A 94 0.23 -6.56 11.80
C HIS A 94 -0.63 -7.20 12.90
N LEU A 95 -1.62 -8.01 12.52
CA LEU A 95 -2.47 -8.73 13.49
C LEU A 95 -1.65 -9.72 14.33
N GLU A 96 -0.75 -10.47 13.69
CA GLU A 96 0.16 -11.41 14.38
C GLU A 96 1.08 -10.69 15.38
N ALA A 97 1.67 -9.57 14.99
CA ALA A 97 2.51 -8.75 15.87
C ALA A 97 1.72 -8.19 17.07
N CYS A 98 0.42 -7.92 16.90
CA CYS A 98 -0.48 -7.49 17.96
C CYS A 98 -0.99 -8.67 18.84
N GLY A 99 -0.72 -9.93 18.45
CA GLY A 99 -1.25 -11.12 19.10
C GLY A 99 -2.76 -11.29 18.91
N VAL A 100 -3.30 -10.79 17.80
CA VAL A 100 -4.71 -10.89 17.41
C VAL A 100 -4.87 -12.03 16.41
N ASP A 101 -5.74 -12.99 16.74
CA ASP A 101 -6.07 -14.10 15.87
C ASP A 101 -6.92 -13.67 14.66
N LEU A 102 -6.99 -14.52 13.63
CA LEU A 102 -7.77 -14.29 12.42
C LEU A 102 -8.66 -15.48 12.12
N TYR A 103 -9.92 -15.20 11.77
CA TYR A 103 -10.87 -16.17 11.25
C TYR A 103 -11.40 -15.73 9.89
N LEU A 104 -11.26 -16.60 8.87
CA LEU A 104 -11.76 -16.40 7.52
C LEU A 104 -12.80 -17.48 7.20
N ASP A 105 -14.04 -17.04 7.01
CA ASP A 105 -15.16 -17.99 6.88
C ASP A 105 -15.10 -18.82 5.59
N GLN A 106 -14.96 -18.20 4.44
CA GLN A 106 -14.95 -18.92 3.15
C GLN A 106 -13.77 -19.88 2.98
N GLN A 107 -12.61 -19.57 3.53
CA GLN A 107 -11.43 -20.40 3.47
C GLN A 107 -11.33 -21.37 4.65
N ALA A 108 -12.24 -21.30 5.61
CA ALA A 108 -12.20 -22.05 6.86
C ALA A 108 -10.83 -21.95 7.58
N ILE A 109 -10.17 -20.79 7.49
CA ILE A 109 -8.89 -20.52 8.14
C ILE A 109 -9.16 -19.96 9.54
N ASP A 110 -8.67 -20.65 10.56
CA ASP A 110 -8.83 -20.30 11.97
C ASP A 110 -7.45 -20.35 12.64
N THR A 111 -6.85 -19.17 12.83
CA THR A 111 -5.50 -19.10 13.45
C THR A 111 -5.50 -19.34 14.97
N THR A 112 -6.68 -19.52 15.58
CA THR A 112 -6.74 -20.02 16.97
C THR A 112 -6.33 -21.48 17.07
N THR A 113 -6.33 -22.22 15.95
CA THR A 113 -5.91 -23.63 15.87
C THR A 113 -4.47 -23.73 15.35
N PRO A 114 -3.69 -24.73 15.81
CA PRO A 114 -2.32 -24.95 15.31
C PRO A 114 -2.27 -25.15 13.78
N MET A 115 -3.22 -25.89 13.22
CA MET A 115 -3.29 -26.13 11.77
C MET A 115 -3.61 -24.85 11.01
N GLY A 116 -4.58 -24.05 11.46
CA GLY A 116 -4.92 -22.77 10.83
C GLY A 116 -3.74 -21.77 10.91
N LYS A 117 -3.01 -21.76 12.02
CA LYS A 117 -1.76 -21.00 12.15
C LYS A 117 -0.71 -21.44 11.14
N LEU A 118 -0.50 -22.74 10.98
CA LEU A 118 0.45 -23.31 10.01
C LEU A 118 0.05 -22.92 8.56
N VAL A 119 -1.19 -23.14 8.18
CA VAL A 119 -1.69 -22.76 6.84
C VAL A 119 -1.51 -21.27 6.58
N PHE A 120 -1.78 -20.46 7.57
CA PHE A 120 -1.63 -19.02 7.52
C PHE A 120 -0.16 -18.60 7.33
N GLN A 121 0.77 -19.17 8.11
CA GLN A 121 2.21 -18.93 7.98
C GLN A 121 2.75 -19.37 6.61
N LEU A 122 2.33 -20.53 6.12
CA LEU A 122 2.68 -20.99 4.78
C LEU A 122 2.20 -20.03 3.70
N THR A 123 0.97 -19.54 3.79
CA THR A 123 0.43 -18.54 2.86
C THR A 123 1.28 -17.26 2.88
N GLY A 124 1.70 -16.81 4.08
CA GLY A 124 2.61 -15.69 4.26
C GLY A 124 3.96 -15.91 3.58
N ALA A 125 4.59 -17.06 3.81
CA ALA A 125 5.88 -17.41 3.22
C ALA A 125 5.83 -17.48 1.67
N PHE A 126 4.77 -18.08 1.10
CA PHE A 126 4.56 -18.11 -0.35
C PHE A 126 4.45 -16.72 -0.95
N ALA A 127 3.73 -15.85 -0.28
CA ALA A 127 3.53 -14.49 -0.74
C ALA A 127 4.82 -13.66 -0.70
N GLU A 128 5.66 -13.83 0.32
CA GLU A 128 6.97 -13.18 0.39
C GLU A 128 7.93 -13.72 -0.67
N PHE A 129 7.88 -15.01 -0.93
CA PHE A 129 8.61 -15.64 -2.04
C PHE A 129 8.19 -15.03 -3.39
N GLU A 130 6.89 -14.94 -3.67
CA GLU A 130 6.38 -14.34 -4.91
C GLU A 130 6.82 -12.87 -5.06
N ARG A 131 6.72 -12.06 -3.98
CA ARG A 131 7.21 -10.67 -3.96
C ARG A 131 8.70 -10.59 -4.30
N THR A 132 9.49 -11.51 -3.75
CA THR A 132 10.93 -11.59 -4.01
C THR A 132 11.22 -11.94 -5.47
N MET A 133 10.51 -12.91 -6.03
CA MET A 133 10.62 -13.28 -7.43
C MET A 133 10.25 -12.14 -8.39
N ILE A 134 9.19 -11.39 -8.09
CA ILE A 134 8.79 -10.20 -8.86
C ILE A 134 9.91 -9.15 -8.82
N ARG A 135 10.44 -8.83 -7.64
CA ARG A 135 11.56 -7.88 -7.49
C ARG A 135 12.80 -8.30 -8.27
N GLN A 136 13.14 -9.59 -8.25
CA GLN A 136 14.27 -10.12 -9.03
C GLN A 136 14.04 -9.97 -10.52
N ARG A 137 12.83 -10.28 -11.04
CA ARG A 137 12.47 -10.10 -12.45
C ARG A 137 12.57 -8.64 -12.88
N ILE A 138 12.07 -7.71 -12.05
CA ILE A 138 12.18 -6.27 -12.32
C ILE A 138 13.64 -5.84 -12.36
N LYS A 139 14.47 -6.23 -11.38
CA LYS A 139 15.90 -5.90 -11.36
C LYS A 139 16.63 -6.46 -12.57
N ALA A 140 16.35 -7.69 -12.97
CA ALA A 140 16.93 -8.30 -14.16
C ALA A 140 16.49 -7.59 -15.46
N GLY A 141 15.22 -7.18 -15.53
CA GLY A 141 14.70 -6.38 -16.65
C GLY A 141 15.35 -5.01 -16.75
N LEU A 142 15.49 -4.29 -15.63
CA LEU A 142 16.17 -2.99 -15.57
C LEU A 142 17.65 -3.13 -15.96
N LYS A 143 18.34 -4.17 -15.47
CA LYS A 143 19.75 -4.43 -15.84
C LYS A 143 19.91 -4.67 -17.34
N ARG A 144 19.00 -5.44 -17.95
CA ARG A 144 18.99 -5.64 -19.41
C ARG A 144 18.73 -4.34 -20.17
N ALA A 145 17.76 -3.55 -19.75
CA ALA A 145 17.44 -2.27 -20.38
C ALA A 145 18.65 -1.32 -20.35
N VAL A 146 19.35 -1.23 -19.22
CA VAL A 146 20.59 -0.43 -19.10
C VAL A 146 21.68 -0.97 -20.03
N ALA A 147 21.88 -2.29 -20.11
CA ALA A 147 22.85 -2.90 -21.01
C ALA A 147 22.52 -2.64 -22.50
N GLN A 148 21.24 -2.45 -22.83
CA GLN A 148 20.78 -2.05 -24.17
C GLN A 148 20.81 -0.53 -24.39
N GLY A 149 21.41 0.24 -23.49
CA GLY A 149 21.56 1.69 -23.62
C GLY A 149 20.34 2.51 -23.20
N VAL A 150 19.29 1.90 -22.64
CA VAL A 150 18.10 2.61 -22.13
C VAL A 150 18.48 3.39 -20.88
N LYS A 151 18.32 4.71 -20.93
CA LYS A 151 18.50 5.57 -19.76
C LYS A 151 17.29 5.48 -18.85
N LEU A 152 17.50 4.96 -17.65
CA LEU A 152 16.45 4.87 -16.63
C LEU A 152 16.22 6.22 -15.95
N GLY A 153 15.00 6.39 -15.43
CA GLY A 153 14.60 7.58 -14.70
C GLY A 153 13.67 8.51 -15.49
N ARG A 154 13.39 9.67 -14.92
CA ARG A 154 12.52 10.66 -15.57
C ARG A 154 13.24 11.21 -16.81
N PRO A 155 12.57 11.25 -17.97
CA PRO A 155 13.14 11.85 -19.18
C PRO A 155 13.60 13.29 -18.90
N LYS A 156 14.73 13.67 -19.50
CA LYS A 156 15.16 15.08 -19.47
C LYS A 156 14.13 15.91 -20.20
N ILE A 157 13.95 17.15 -19.73
CA ILE A 157 13.12 18.12 -20.46
C ILE A 157 13.72 18.36 -21.85
N ASP A 158 12.88 18.72 -22.78
CA ASP A 158 13.30 19.02 -24.15
C ASP A 158 14.28 20.23 -24.19
N GLY A 159 15.12 20.25 -25.18
CA GLY A 159 16.12 21.31 -25.33
C GLY A 159 15.50 22.70 -25.57
N ALA A 160 14.27 22.77 -26.11
CA ALA A 160 13.55 24.03 -26.26
C ALA A 160 13.12 24.63 -24.92
N THR A 161 12.57 23.78 -24.05
CA THR A 161 12.18 24.16 -22.69
C THR A 161 13.43 24.49 -21.85
N GLU A 162 14.50 23.73 -22.00
CA GLU A 162 15.77 24.04 -21.31
C GLU A 162 16.32 25.42 -21.70
N ARG A 163 16.28 25.78 -22.99
CA ARG A 163 16.66 27.12 -23.47
C ARG A 163 15.78 28.21 -22.88
N LYS A 164 14.45 27.99 -22.73
CA LYS A 164 13.53 28.91 -22.08
C LYS A 164 13.86 29.12 -20.59
N VAL A 165 14.39 28.12 -19.90
CA VAL A 165 14.85 28.22 -18.52
C VAL A 165 16.19 28.97 -18.45
N ARG A 166 17.15 28.67 -19.34
CA ARG A 166 18.50 29.26 -19.32
C ARG A 166 18.50 30.76 -19.58
N LYS A 167 17.61 31.26 -20.48
CA LYS A 167 17.53 32.70 -20.84
C LYS A 167 17.28 33.64 -19.62
N PRO A 168 16.20 33.44 -18.82
CA PRO A 168 15.95 34.31 -17.68
C PRO A 168 16.98 34.10 -16.56
N LEU A 169 17.49 32.88 -16.35
CA LEU A 169 18.56 32.64 -15.36
C LEU A 169 19.85 33.40 -15.72
N ALA A 170 20.16 33.54 -17.03
CA ALA A 170 21.31 34.33 -17.50
C ALA A 170 21.17 35.82 -17.20
N LYS A 171 19.91 36.31 -17.12
CA LYS A 171 19.59 37.71 -16.75
C LYS A 171 19.46 37.93 -15.24
N GLY A 172 19.85 36.96 -14.39
CA GLY A 172 19.78 37.07 -12.93
C GLY A 172 18.40 36.83 -12.31
N VAL A 173 17.43 36.34 -13.09
CA VAL A 173 16.08 36.03 -12.53
C VAL A 173 16.18 34.83 -11.61
N GLY A 174 15.66 34.97 -10.40
CA GLY A 174 15.71 33.90 -9.38
C GLY A 174 14.96 32.63 -9.79
N ILE A 175 15.47 31.49 -9.32
CA ILE A 175 14.99 30.12 -9.63
C ILE A 175 13.48 29.96 -9.42
N LEU A 176 12.96 30.44 -8.29
CA LEU A 176 11.53 30.34 -7.97
C LEU A 176 10.65 31.11 -8.95
N LYS A 177 11.10 32.28 -9.40
CA LYS A 177 10.37 33.11 -10.36
C LYS A 177 10.35 32.45 -11.73
N VAL A 178 11.48 31.88 -12.18
CA VAL A 178 11.58 31.13 -13.42
C VAL A 178 10.71 29.85 -13.39
N ALA A 179 10.76 29.10 -12.29
CA ALA A 179 9.96 27.90 -12.11
C ALA A 179 8.45 28.20 -12.24
N ARG A 180 7.99 29.24 -11.56
CA ARG A 180 6.59 29.68 -11.58
C ARG A 180 6.15 30.18 -12.95
N SER A 181 6.96 30.99 -13.61
CA SER A 181 6.62 31.58 -14.93
C SER A 181 6.54 30.56 -16.06
N LEU A 182 7.28 29.44 -15.96
CA LEU A 182 7.33 28.40 -16.96
C LEU A 182 6.52 27.14 -16.59
N GLY A 183 5.87 27.11 -15.41
CA GLY A 183 5.12 25.94 -14.91
C GLY A 183 6.00 24.72 -14.68
N ILE A 184 7.28 24.90 -14.33
CA ILE A 184 8.28 23.82 -14.20
C ILE A 184 8.67 23.68 -12.73
N GLY A 185 8.92 22.44 -12.30
CA GLY A 185 9.36 22.18 -10.93
C GLY A 185 10.70 22.89 -10.60
N THR A 186 10.81 23.46 -9.40
CA THR A 186 11.99 24.20 -8.92
C THR A 186 13.26 23.37 -8.99
N GLY A 187 13.20 22.05 -8.66
CA GLY A 187 14.36 21.15 -8.77
C GLY A 187 14.91 21.01 -10.20
N THR A 188 14.03 21.10 -11.22
CA THR A 188 14.46 21.09 -12.63
C THR A 188 15.22 22.37 -12.97
N VAL A 189 14.72 23.53 -12.51
CA VAL A 189 15.38 24.83 -12.73
C VAL A 189 16.72 24.89 -11.97
N GLN A 190 16.78 24.35 -10.75
CA GLN A 190 18.03 24.26 -9.97
C GLN A 190 19.08 23.40 -10.70
N ARG A 191 18.69 22.22 -11.20
CA ARG A 191 19.61 21.36 -11.95
C ARG A 191 20.19 22.08 -13.17
N ILE A 192 19.37 22.78 -13.96
CA ILE A 192 19.80 23.53 -15.14
C ILE A 192 20.74 24.68 -14.75
N SER A 193 20.46 25.32 -13.62
CA SER A 193 21.30 26.37 -13.05
C SER A 193 22.67 25.83 -12.61
N GLY A 194 22.70 24.65 -11.95
CA GLY A 194 23.93 24.03 -11.45
C GLY A 194 24.83 23.50 -12.58
N GLU A 195 24.25 22.96 -13.65
CA GLU A 195 25.01 22.53 -14.84
C GLU A 195 25.78 23.70 -15.50
N ARG A 196 25.32 24.96 -15.30
CA ARG A 196 26.02 26.17 -15.75
C ARG A 196 27.24 26.47 -14.91
N ALA A 197 27.22 26.17 -13.61
CA ALA A 197 28.34 26.44 -12.70
C ALA A 197 29.52 25.48 -12.91
N MET A 198 29.26 24.31 -13.51
CA MET A 198 30.29 23.29 -13.77
C MET A 198 30.85 23.32 -15.20
N SER A 199 30.33 24.15 -16.12
CA SER A 199 30.95 24.37 -17.43
C SER A 199 32.13 25.34 -17.26
N PRO A 200 33.38 24.95 -17.53
CA PRO A 200 34.52 25.84 -17.39
C PRO A 200 34.37 27.04 -18.33
N ARG A 201 34.47 28.25 -17.77
CA ARG A 201 34.81 29.43 -18.53
C ARG A 201 36.21 29.23 -19.05
N GLY A 202 36.36 29.10 -20.33
CA GLY A 202 37.70 29.15 -20.85
C GLY A 202 37.92 28.36 -22.13
N ALA A 203 37.71 28.98 -23.23
CA ALA A 203 38.55 28.90 -24.42
C ALA A 203 38.15 30.07 -25.34
N GLU A 204 38.53 31.25 -24.95
CA GLU A 204 38.79 32.34 -25.87
C GLU A 204 40.29 32.67 -25.69
N GLN A 205 41.09 32.17 -26.60
CA GLN A 205 42.25 32.83 -27.14
C GLN A 205 42.45 32.34 -28.58
#